data_47afe0ceb61d0db2aaac5c8b77d12089
#
_entry.id   47afe0ceb61d0db2aaac5c8b77d12089
#
_cell.length_a   1.000
_cell.length_b   1.000
_cell.length_c   1.000
_cell.angle_alpha   90.00
_cell.angle_beta   90.00
_cell.angle_gamma   90.00
#
_symmetry.space_group_name_H-M   'P 1'
#
loop_
_entity.id
_entity.type
_entity.pdbx_description
1 polymer ?
#
loop_
_entity_poly.entity_id
_entity_poly.type
_entity_poly.pdbx_seq_one_letter_code
_entity_poly.pdbx_strand_id
1 'polypeptide(L)'
;MAVVLTGDMNDEVDAATTLILNGPPGSEIGSVGFDQPDQGDGDRMWNTSSLIPEERRFSRLYRGRMELIDHIFVSNFLVTGTRTLEVTTVTAAAGMPSIEDDPNARQGKPGSDHAAVVATFDF
;
A
#
# COMPACT_ATOMS: atom_id res chain seq x y z
N MET A 1 -4.57 3.98 -19.86
CA MET A 1 -5.28 2.74 -19.43
C MET A 1 -5.22 2.67 -17.92
N ALA A 2 -6.33 2.35 -17.26
CA ALA A 2 -6.36 2.10 -15.83
C ALA A 2 -5.83 0.67 -15.54
N VAL A 3 -4.79 0.56 -14.73
CA VAL A 3 -4.23 -0.71 -14.28
C VAL A 3 -4.06 -0.64 -12.77
N VAL A 4 -4.47 -1.70 -12.09
CA VAL A 4 -4.30 -1.87 -10.65
C VAL A 4 -3.65 -3.23 -10.41
N LEU A 5 -2.57 -3.25 -9.65
CA LEU A 5 -1.90 -4.45 -9.17
C LEU A 5 -1.95 -4.48 -7.65
N THR A 6 -2.46 -5.56 -7.08
CA THR A 6 -2.57 -5.71 -5.62
C THR A 6 -2.01 -7.03 -5.17
N GLY A 7 -1.48 -7.08 -3.96
CA GLY A 7 -1.05 -8.33 -3.34
C GLY A 7 -0.19 -8.14 -2.12
N ASP A 8 -0.01 -9.25 -1.43
CA ASP A 8 1.03 -9.41 -0.41
C ASP A 8 2.38 -9.59 -1.13
N MET A 9 3.23 -8.58 -1.04
CA MET A 9 4.57 -8.60 -1.65
C MET A 9 5.62 -9.18 -0.70
N ASN A 10 5.25 -9.47 0.54
CA ASN A 10 6.14 -9.89 1.62
C ASN A 10 7.33 -8.94 1.86
N ASP A 11 7.18 -7.70 1.44
CA ASP A 11 8.24 -6.70 1.50
C ASP A 11 7.68 -5.30 1.77
N GLU A 12 8.46 -4.48 2.43
CA GLU A 12 8.13 -3.10 2.77
C GLU A 12 8.17 -2.19 1.52
N VAL A 13 7.65 -0.97 1.66
CA VAL A 13 7.53 0.01 0.58
C VAL A 13 8.87 0.33 -0.09
N ASP A 14 9.94 0.39 0.68
CA ASP A 14 11.28 0.76 0.26
C ASP A 14 12.18 -0.44 -0.12
N ALA A 15 11.63 -1.64 -0.06
CA ALA A 15 12.34 -2.84 -0.47
C ALA A 15 12.58 -2.87 -1.99
N ALA A 16 13.67 -3.48 -2.41
CA ALA A 16 14.05 -3.55 -3.83
C ALA A 16 12.95 -4.15 -4.72
N THR A 17 12.24 -5.14 -4.21
CA THR A 17 11.12 -5.82 -4.91
C THR A 17 9.95 -4.89 -5.18
N THR A 18 9.60 -4.02 -4.23
CA THR A 18 8.54 -3.01 -4.40
C THR A 18 9.01 -1.86 -5.27
N LEU A 19 10.26 -1.43 -5.14
CA LEU A 19 10.85 -0.34 -5.94
C LEU A 19 10.98 -0.68 -7.43
N ILE A 20 11.10 -1.95 -7.81
CA ILE A 20 11.11 -2.36 -9.22
C ILE A 20 9.84 -1.91 -9.95
N LEU A 21 8.70 -1.92 -9.25
CA LEU A 21 7.42 -1.49 -9.83
C LEU A 21 7.20 0.02 -9.71
N ASN A 22 7.71 0.62 -8.66
CA ASN A 22 7.39 1.98 -8.23
C ASN A 22 8.33 3.06 -8.77
N GLY A 23 9.37 2.71 -9.48
CA GLY A 23 10.37 3.68 -9.91
C GLY A 23 11.29 4.19 -8.78
N PRO A 24 12.17 5.16 -9.07
CA PRO A 24 13.21 5.59 -8.14
C PRO A 24 12.64 6.35 -6.95
N PRO A 25 13.34 6.32 -5.80
CA PRO A 25 13.00 7.16 -4.64
C PRO A 25 12.91 8.63 -5.01
N GLY A 26 11.96 9.35 -4.39
CA GLY A 26 11.70 10.77 -4.65
C GLY A 26 10.64 11.02 -5.73
N SER A 27 10.06 9.94 -6.27
CA SER A 27 8.95 10.02 -7.25
C SER A 27 7.62 9.55 -6.67
N GLU A 28 7.55 9.30 -5.37
CA GLU A 28 6.33 8.80 -4.71
C GLU A 28 5.19 9.82 -4.83
N ILE A 29 3.95 9.34 -4.81
CA ILE A 29 2.77 10.20 -4.84
C ILE A 29 2.86 11.25 -3.73
N GLY A 30 2.71 12.54 -4.10
CA GLY A 30 2.85 13.68 -3.20
C GLY A 30 4.26 14.21 -3.04
N SER A 31 5.26 13.65 -3.73
CA SER A 31 6.62 14.18 -3.78
C SER A 31 6.81 15.19 -4.91
N VAL A 32 7.90 15.95 -4.84
CA VAL A 32 8.27 16.89 -5.92
C VAL A 32 8.53 16.14 -7.23
N GLY A 33 9.10 14.94 -7.16
CA GLY A 33 9.34 14.13 -8.35
C GLY A 33 8.05 13.61 -9.00
N PHE A 34 7.01 13.34 -8.21
CA PHE A 34 5.70 13.02 -8.75
C PHE A 34 5.08 14.19 -9.55
N ASP A 35 5.28 15.41 -9.06
CA ASP A 35 4.75 16.62 -9.71
C ASP A 35 5.54 17.03 -10.96
N GLN A 36 6.63 16.33 -11.28
CA GLN A 36 7.46 16.55 -12.47
C GLN A 36 7.25 15.42 -13.48
N PRO A 37 6.26 15.52 -14.38
CA PRO A 37 5.99 14.47 -15.37
C PRO A 37 7.21 14.15 -16.21
N ASP A 38 7.49 12.87 -16.38
CA ASP A 38 8.57 12.38 -17.22
C ASP A 38 8.10 11.29 -18.22
N GLN A 39 8.99 10.90 -19.13
CA GLN A 39 8.67 9.92 -20.17
C GLN A 39 8.46 8.50 -19.59
N GLY A 40 8.99 8.23 -18.41
CA GLY A 40 8.87 6.95 -17.74
C GLY A 40 7.54 6.75 -17.01
N ASP A 41 6.76 7.81 -16.81
CA ASP A 41 5.51 7.75 -16.03
C ASP A 41 4.48 6.77 -16.61
N GLY A 42 4.49 6.57 -17.92
CA GLY A 42 3.62 5.62 -18.61
C GLY A 42 4.02 4.16 -18.44
N ASP A 43 5.25 3.89 -18.06
CA ASP A 43 5.88 2.57 -18.08
C ASP A 43 6.10 1.98 -16.68
N ARG A 44 5.69 2.70 -15.64
CA ARG A 44 5.81 2.27 -14.24
C ARG A 44 4.47 2.26 -13.51
N MET A 45 4.47 1.66 -12.34
CA MET A 45 3.36 1.66 -11.42
C MET A 45 3.65 2.64 -10.27
N TRP A 46 2.60 3.11 -9.61
CA TRP A 46 2.67 4.02 -8.48
C TRP A 46 2.16 3.31 -7.23
N ASN A 47 3.00 3.19 -6.21
CA ASN A 47 2.58 2.64 -4.94
C ASN A 47 1.70 3.66 -4.20
N THR A 48 0.52 3.23 -3.78
CA THR A 48 -0.45 4.09 -3.10
C THR A 48 -0.20 4.22 -1.59
N SER A 49 0.84 3.60 -1.07
CA SER A 49 1.15 3.56 0.36
C SER A 49 1.31 4.94 1.00
N SER A 50 1.82 5.93 0.26
CA SER A 50 1.97 7.31 0.75
C SER A 50 0.63 7.99 1.04
N LEU A 51 -0.46 7.52 0.45
CA LEU A 51 -1.82 8.02 0.67
C LEU A 51 -2.48 7.43 1.92
N ILE A 52 -1.94 6.34 2.46
CA ILE A 52 -2.44 5.75 3.70
C ILE A 52 -2.04 6.68 4.87
N PRO A 53 -3.00 7.11 5.72
CA PRO A 53 -2.68 7.86 6.93
C PRO A 53 -1.58 7.17 7.74
N GLU A 54 -0.63 7.94 8.28
CA GLU A 54 0.57 7.40 8.91
C GLU A 54 0.25 6.41 10.03
N GLU A 55 -0.74 6.72 10.84
CA GLU A 55 -1.21 5.88 11.95
C GLU A 55 -1.87 4.57 11.50
N ARG A 56 -2.18 4.46 10.20
CA ARG A 56 -2.78 3.26 9.58
C ARG A 56 -1.88 2.62 8.53
N ARG A 57 -0.65 3.09 8.38
CA ARG A 57 0.26 2.64 7.31
C ARG A 57 0.96 1.34 7.68
N PHE A 58 0.15 0.32 7.98
CA PHE A 58 0.61 -1.05 8.20
C PHE A 58 -0.50 -2.04 7.87
N SER A 59 -0.13 -3.21 7.40
CA SER A 59 -1.06 -4.31 7.11
C SER A 59 -0.81 -5.53 8.00
N ARG A 60 0.30 -5.54 8.71
CA ARG A 60 0.68 -6.64 9.59
C ARG A 60 1.38 -6.12 10.84
N LEU A 61 1.14 -6.81 11.97
CA LEU A 61 2.00 -6.72 13.16
C LEU A 61 2.83 -8.00 13.28
N TYR A 62 4.13 -7.86 13.26
CA TYR A 62 5.04 -8.98 13.41
C TYR A 62 6.10 -8.68 14.47
N ARG A 63 6.05 -9.44 15.57
CA ARG A 63 6.98 -9.29 16.72
C ARG A 63 7.04 -7.84 17.24
N GLY A 64 5.88 -7.18 17.35
CA GLY A 64 5.76 -5.80 17.82
C GLY A 64 6.11 -4.73 16.76
N ARG A 65 6.43 -5.12 15.53
CA ARG A 65 6.69 -4.19 14.42
C ARG A 65 5.48 -4.06 13.52
N MET A 66 5.11 -2.83 13.21
CA MET A 66 4.16 -2.52 12.15
C MET A 66 4.88 -2.64 10.82
N GLU A 67 4.34 -3.46 9.92
CA GLU A 67 4.88 -3.72 8.59
C GLU A 67 3.79 -3.49 7.55
N LEU A 68 4.08 -2.75 6.49
CA LEU A 68 3.20 -2.63 5.33
C LEU A 68 3.77 -3.51 4.22
N ILE A 69 3.23 -4.71 4.09
CA ILE A 69 3.68 -5.72 3.13
C ILE A 69 2.63 -6.05 2.07
N ASP A 70 1.41 -5.57 2.27
CA ASP A 70 0.33 -5.63 1.29
C ASP A 70 0.23 -4.30 0.57
N HIS A 71 0.36 -4.30 -0.74
CA HIS A 71 0.45 -3.10 -1.53
C HIS A 71 -0.62 -3.02 -2.63
N ILE A 72 -1.00 -1.78 -2.94
CA ILE A 72 -1.78 -1.44 -4.13
C ILE A 72 -0.93 -0.53 -5.00
N PHE A 73 -0.61 -0.99 -6.20
CA PHE A 73 0.05 -0.21 -7.23
C PHE A 73 -0.96 0.16 -8.31
N VAL A 74 -0.85 1.35 -8.82
CA VAL A 74 -1.73 1.88 -9.85
C VAL A 74 -0.95 2.50 -11.00
N SER A 75 -1.51 2.47 -12.20
CA SER A 75 -0.92 3.18 -13.33
C SER A 75 -1.04 4.69 -13.16
N ASN A 76 -0.15 5.44 -13.80
CA ASN A 76 -0.13 6.91 -13.80
C ASN A 76 -1.51 7.51 -14.08
N PHE A 77 -2.28 6.93 -14.99
CA PHE A 77 -3.64 7.36 -15.32
C PHE A 77 -4.57 7.48 -14.10
N LEU A 78 -4.39 6.66 -13.07
CA LEU A 78 -5.25 6.64 -11.89
C LEU A 78 -4.84 7.65 -10.80
N VAL A 79 -3.64 8.21 -10.88
CA VAL A 79 -3.10 9.14 -9.88
C VAL A 79 -2.90 10.56 -10.41
N THR A 80 -3.15 10.78 -11.70
CA THR A 80 -3.01 12.09 -12.33
C THR A 80 -4.37 12.70 -12.69
N GLY A 81 -4.40 14.02 -12.88
CA GLY A 81 -5.60 14.76 -13.21
C GLY A 81 -6.44 15.12 -12.00
N THR A 82 -7.76 15.18 -12.20
CA THR A 82 -8.73 15.56 -11.15
C THR A 82 -9.31 14.38 -10.38
N ARG A 83 -8.76 13.20 -10.56
CA ARG A 83 -9.26 11.99 -9.91
C ARG A 83 -8.87 11.97 -8.44
N THR A 84 -9.80 11.58 -7.61
CA THR A 84 -9.54 11.35 -6.19
C THR A 84 -9.25 9.88 -5.96
N LEU A 85 -8.16 9.62 -5.25
CA LEU A 85 -7.77 8.30 -4.78
C LEU A 85 -7.57 8.37 -3.27
N GLU A 86 -8.41 7.67 -2.55
CA GLU A 86 -8.28 7.51 -1.11
C GLU A 86 -7.81 6.09 -0.79
N VAL A 87 -6.82 5.97 0.08
CA VAL A 87 -6.27 4.67 0.49
C VAL A 87 -6.17 4.60 2.01
N THR A 88 -6.56 3.47 2.56
CA THR A 88 -6.48 3.21 4.00
C THR A 88 -6.27 1.71 4.25
N THR A 89 -5.95 1.37 5.50
CA THR A 89 -5.98 -0.01 5.98
C THR A 89 -7.14 -0.20 6.94
N VAL A 90 -7.75 -1.37 6.91
CA VAL A 90 -8.82 -1.76 7.84
C VAL A 90 -8.19 -2.50 9.01
N THR A 91 -7.62 -1.73 9.95
CA THR A 91 -6.88 -2.27 11.10
C THR A 91 -7.75 -2.54 12.33
N ALA A 92 -8.96 -1.98 12.39
CA ALA A 92 -9.81 -1.95 13.57
C ALA A 92 -11.10 -2.78 13.42
N ALA A 93 -11.17 -3.70 12.48
CA ALA A 93 -12.33 -4.58 12.37
C ALA A 93 -12.35 -5.56 13.55
N ALA A 94 -13.43 -5.54 14.31
CA ALA A 94 -13.63 -6.50 15.40
C ALA A 94 -13.50 -7.93 14.85
N GLY A 95 -12.65 -8.73 15.46
CA GLY A 95 -12.37 -10.10 15.04
C GLY A 95 -11.22 -10.28 14.04
N MET A 96 -10.41 -9.27 13.81
CA MET A 96 -9.14 -9.40 13.10
C MET A 96 -8.00 -9.61 14.12
N PRO A 97 -7.69 -10.85 14.50
CA PRO A 97 -6.65 -11.15 15.50
C PRO A 97 -5.23 -10.91 14.97
N SER A 98 -5.12 -10.60 13.72
CA SER A 98 -3.89 -10.39 13.00
C SER A 98 -3.07 -9.20 13.44
N ILE A 99 -3.71 -8.24 14.09
CA ILE A 99 -3.08 -6.99 14.51
C ILE A 99 -2.67 -7.05 15.98
N GLU A 100 -2.75 -8.23 16.59
CA GLU A 100 -2.23 -8.47 17.92
C GLU A 100 -0.76 -8.87 17.87
N ASP A 101 0.00 -8.38 18.82
CA ASP A 101 1.47 -8.47 18.88
C ASP A 101 2.05 -9.89 18.87
N ASP A 102 1.28 -10.88 19.29
CA ASP A 102 1.75 -12.26 19.34
C ASP A 102 1.16 -13.10 18.20
N PRO A 103 1.97 -13.44 17.19
CA PRO A 103 1.53 -14.32 16.12
C PRO A 103 1.10 -15.72 16.61
N ASN A 104 1.56 -16.15 17.77
CA ASN A 104 1.16 -17.43 18.36
C ASN A 104 -0.23 -17.35 19.00
N ALA A 105 -0.66 -16.17 19.45
CA ALA A 105 -2.00 -15.95 19.97
C ALA A 105 -3.09 -16.14 18.90
N ARG A 106 -2.70 -16.22 17.63
CA ARG A 106 -3.60 -16.37 16.47
C ARG A 106 -3.89 -17.81 16.09
N GLN A 107 -3.18 -18.78 16.64
CA GLN A 107 -3.37 -20.19 16.32
C GLN A 107 -4.82 -20.63 16.58
N GLY A 108 -5.50 -21.08 15.51
CA GLY A 108 -6.88 -21.52 15.55
C GLY A 108 -7.94 -20.40 15.59
N LYS A 109 -7.56 -19.14 15.55
CA LYS A 109 -8.51 -18.02 15.44
C LYS A 109 -8.93 -17.79 13.98
N PRO A 110 -10.22 -17.52 13.73
CA PRO A 110 -10.69 -17.19 12.38
C PRO A 110 -10.19 -15.81 11.95
N GLY A 111 -10.03 -15.63 10.66
CA GLY A 111 -9.64 -14.37 10.05
C GLY A 111 -8.24 -14.36 9.48
N SER A 112 -7.94 -13.31 8.72
CA SER A 112 -6.62 -13.07 8.16
C SER A 112 -5.67 -12.56 9.23
N ASP A 113 -4.40 -12.84 9.09
CA ASP A 113 -3.34 -12.20 9.87
C ASP A 113 -2.81 -10.92 9.21
N HIS A 114 -3.48 -10.44 8.20
CA HIS A 114 -3.24 -9.15 7.58
C HIS A 114 -4.49 -8.26 7.63
N ALA A 115 -4.26 -6.97 7.79
CA ALA A 115 -5.28 -5.95 7.60
C ALA A 115 -5.48 -5.71 6.10
N ALA A 116 -6.72 -5.59 5.67
CA ALA A 116 -7.01 -5.25 4.28
C ALA A 116 -6.53 -3.84 3.95
N VAL A 117 -5.80 -3.69 2.86
CA VAL A 117 -5.52 -2.39 2.23
C VAL A 117 -6.65 -2.08 1.26
N VAL A 118 -7.26 -0.92 1.38
CA VAL A 118 -8.43 -0.53 0.60
C VAL A 118 -8.15 0.78 -0.13
N ALA A 119 -8.37 0.78 -1.44
CA ALA A 119 -8.31 1.97 -2.27
C ALA A 119 -9.70 2.27 -2.87
N THR A 120 -10.11 3.53 -2.77
CA THR A 120 -11.36 4.03 -3.34
C THR A 120 -11.03 5.04 -4.43
N PHE A 121 -11.56 4.81 -5.61
CA PHE A 121 -11.36 5.68 -6.77
C PHE A 121 -12.64 6.43 -7.10
N ASP A 122 -12.51 7.71 -7.40
CA ASP A 122 -13.56 8.53 -7.99
C ASP A 122 -13.16 8.85 -9.46
N PHE A 123 -14.04 8.50 -10.40
CA PHE A 123 -13.80 8.62 -11.85
C PHE A 123 -14.71 9.67 -12.49
#